data_47ba98feddfc38f066bebd2beef5abb9
#
_entry.id   47ba98feddfc38f066bebd2beef5abb9
#
_cell.length_a   1.000
_cell.length_b   1.000
_cell.length_c   1.000
_cell.angle_alpha   90.00
_cell.angle_beta   90.00
_cell.angle_gamma   90.00
#
_symmetry.space_group_name_H-M   'P 1'
#
loop_
_entity.id
_entity.type
_entity.pdbx_description
1 polymer ?
#
loop_
_entity_poly.entity_id
_entity_poly.type
_entity_poly.pdbx_seq_one_letter_code
_entity_poly.pdbx_strand_id
1 'polypeptide(L)'
;VISSDAMIYGSLVGSRKHAYAREQVLARAARFDELQAVAPKVPLYVFGSIMRTPRTGEASGHEEPEYYRRYGADIFRYTLLRDKEEVEGLSRRERKEYEFLTRLIPKEALTDWMGRREKNYAVNEFLINLMRKNGTFHYLALGRDDNAPFSQTHLESRHLAAVGAELGKTRFQTMAGIDEIALLMLTRAVNEQRHEVPFVFVRYNWGRGADTVPAYSDEKIGTSINDAILAAGGMNVRAPEKADVVLTVNT
;
A
#
# COMPACT_ATOMS: atom_id res chain seq x y z
N VAL A 1 11.52 11.19 -8.21
CA VAL A 1 10.81 10.03 -7.63
C VAL A 1 11.37 9.77 -6.25
N ILE A 2 10.52 9.74 -5.23
CA ILE A 2 10.95 9.69 -3.83
C ILE A 2 10.16 8.63 -3.07
N SER A 3 10.87 7.75 -2.33
CA SER A 3 10.27 6.87 -1.33
C SER A 3 10.00 7.65 -0.04
N SER A 4 8.75 7.73 0.38
CA SER A 4 8.38 8.35 1.67
C SER A 4 8.93 7.54 2.84
N ASP A 5 8.97 6.20 2.74
CA ASP A 5 9.54 5.36 3.79
C ASP A 5 11.03 5.64 3.99
N ALA A 6 11.80 5.76 2.90
CA ALA A 6 13.21 6.09 2.99
C ALA A 6 13.44 7.48 3.57
N MET A 7 12.66 8.48 3.16
CA MET A 7 12.80 9.85 3.63
C MET A 7 12.40 10.03 5.10
N ILE A 8 11.35 9.36 5.54
CA ILE A 8 10.77 9.55 6.88
C ILE A 8 11.41 8.61 7.91
N TYR A 9 11.61 7.34 7.55
CA TYR A 9 12.06 6.28 8.47
C TYR A 9 13.48 5.78 8.18
N GLY A 10 14.06 6.16 7.02
CA GLY A 10 15.37 5.70 6.56
C GLY A 10 15.29 4.46 5.65
N SER A 11 14.23 3.67 5.73
CA SER A 11 13.97 2.50 4.86
C SER A 11 12.53 2.01 5.00
N LEU A 12 12.10 1.12 4.09
CA LEU A 12 10.84 0.39 4.18
C LEU A 12 10.74 -0.39 5.51
N VAL A 13 11.77 -1.16 5.88
CA VAL A 13 11.82 -1.90 7.16
C VAL A 13 11.83 -0.94 8.35
N GLY A 14 12.46 0.22 8.20
CA GLY A 14 12.45 1.27 9.20
C GLY A 14 11.04 1.71 9.61
N SER A 15 10.10 1.76 8.68
CA SER A 15 8.70 2.12 8.95
C SER A 15 8.03 1.20 9.98
N ARG A 16 8.48 -0.06 10.08
CA ARG A 16 7.94 -1.09 10.98
C ARG A 16 8.62 -1.15 12.35
N LYS A 17 9.88 -0.71 12.42
CA LYS A 17 10.75 -0.94 13.60
C LYS A 17 11.22 0.32 14.33
N HIS A 18 10.95 1.51 13.79
CA HIS A 18 11.43 2.75 14.41
C HIS A 18 10.85 3.00 15.80
N ALA A 19 11.62 3.73 16.61
CA ALA A 19 11.20 4.19 17.95
C ALA A 19 10.73 5.67 17.99
N TYR A 20 10.61 6.32 16.80
CA TYR A 20 10.23 7.72 16.73
C TYR A 20 8.82 7.97 17.27
N ALA A 21 8.64 9.11 17.96
CA ALA A 21 7.32 9.60 18.32
C ALA A 21 6.52 10.01 17.07
N ARG A 22 5.19 10.06 17.20
CA ARG A 22 4.29 10.45 16.10
C ARG A 22 4.62 11.83 15.53
N GLU A 23 4.90 12.77 16.42
CA GLU A 23 5.25 14.16 16.07
C GLU A 23 6.53 14.22 15.25
N GLN A 24 7.52 13.38 15.58
CA GLN A 24 8.78 13.32 14.84
C GLN A 24 8.61 12.80 13.42
N VAL A 25 7.80 11.75 13.21
CA VAL A 25 7.56 11.22 11.86
C VAL A 25 6.70 12.16 11.02
N LEU A 26 5.73 12.86 11.62
CA LEU A 26 4.94 13.88 10.95
C LEU A 26 5.78 15.12 10.59
N ALA A 27 6.69 15.56 11.46
CA ALA A 27 7.62 16.65 11.16
C ALA A 27 8.56 16.30 9.98
N ARG A 28 9.00 15.02 9.90
CA ARG A 28 9.78 14.55 8.74
C ARG A 28 8.93 14.51 7.46
N ALA A 29 7.67 14.10 7.56
CA ALA A 29 6.76 14.11 6.41
C ALA A 29 6.47 15.54 5.91
N ALA A 30 6.41 16.54 6.79
CA ALA A 30 6.22 17.94 6.40
C ALA A 30 7.36 18.50 5.54
N ARG A 31 8.56 17.89 5.55
CA ARG A 31 9.69 18.29 4.71
C ARG A 31 9.44 18.11 3.21
N PHE A 32 8.42 17.38 2.81
CA PHE A 32 8.02 17.34 1.40
C PHE A 32 7.51 18.69 0.90
N ASP A 33 6.82 19.49 1.73
CA ASP A 33 6.43 20.86 1.38
C ASP A 33 7.65 21.77 1.25
N GLU A 34 8.65 21.62 2.15
CA GLU A 34 9.91 22.35 2.06
C GLU A 34 10.65 22.03 0.76
N LEU A 35 10.71 20.73 0.39
CA LEU A 35 11.33 20.29 -0.86
C LEU A 35 10.62 20.89 -2.07
N GLN A 36 9.29 20.86 -2.10
CA GLN A 36 8.50 21.45 -3.18
C GLN A 36 8.68 22.98 -3.24
N ALA A 37 8.81 23.65 -2.11
CA ALA A 37 9.04 25.09 -2.06
C ALA A 37 10.41 25.48 -2.64
N VAL A 38 11.44 24.66 -2.44
CA VAL A 38 12.78 24.87 -3.03
C VAL A 38 12.79 24.62 -4.54
N ALA A 39 12.01 23.70 -5.03
CA ALA A 39 11.97 23.30 -6.44
C ALA A 39 10.52 23.27 -7.01
N PRO A 40 9.80 24.41 -7.05
CA PRO A 40 8.36 24.44 -7.32
C PRO A 40 7.97 24.02 -8.75
N LYS A 41 8.93 23.98 -9.68
CA LYS A 41 8.71 23.55 -11.06
C LYS A 41 9.05 22.07 -11.30
N VAL A 42 9.61 21.40 -10.31
CA VAL A 42 9.97 19.97 -10.41
C VAL A 42 8.81 19.13 -9.93
N PRO A 43 8.21 18.28 -10.79
CA PRO A 43 7.13 17.41 -10.37
C PRO A 43 7.66 16.35 -9.41
N LEU A 44 6.99 16.14 -8.27
CA LEU A 44 7.31 15.13 -7.29
C LEU A 44 6.39 13.93 -7.45
N TYR A 45 6.97 12.76 -7.70
CA TYR A 45 6.30 11.47 -7.69
C TYR A 45 6.71 10.75 -6.41
N VAL A 46 5.75 10.50 -5.53
CA VAL A 46 6.02 9.95 -4.20
C VAL A 46 5.36 8.59 -4.05
N PHE A 47 6.09 7.66 -3.48
CA PHE A 47 5.55 6.37 -3.11
C PHE A 47 5.94 5.98 -1.69
N GLY A 48 5.08 5.22 -1.04
CA GLY A 48 5.31 4.70 0.30
C GLY A 48 4.56 3.40 0.54
N SER A 49 4.71 2.86 1.74
CA SER A 49 4.08 1.60 2.12
C SER A 49 2.96 1.79 3.14
N ILE A 50 1.95 0.93 3.02
CA ILE A 50 1.07 0.57 4.11
C ILE A 50 1.70 -0.64 4.77
N MET A 51 1.96 -0.58 6.07
CA MET A 51 2.66 -1.66 6.78
C MET A 51 2.04 -3.02 6.47
N ARG A 52 2.87 -4.00 6.12
CA ARG A 52 2.43 -5.38 5.88
C ARG A 52 1.85 -6.03 7.13
N THR A 53 1.09 -7.09 6.94
CA THR A 53 0.60 -7.96 8.00
C THR A 53 1.02 -9.39 7.68
N PRO A 54 2.26 -9.81 8.05
CA PRO A 54 2.77 -11.13 7.71
C PRO A 54 1.89 -12.23 8.31
N ARG A 55 1.62 -13.28 7.53
CA ARG A 55 0.74 -14.39 7.96
C ARG A 55 1.35 -15.25 9.05
N THR A 56 2.68 -15.31 9.11
CA THR A 56 3.42 -16.09 10.11
C THR A 56 4.58 -15.29 10.67
N GLY A 57 4.98 -15.60 11.90
CA GLY A 57 6.15 -14.99 12.53
C GLY A 57 7.48 -15.39 11.87
N GLU A 58 7.53 -16.57 11.25
CA GLU A 58 8.75 -17.10 10.58
C GLU A 58 9.05 -16.32 9.29
N ALA A 59 8.03 -15.95 8.52
CA ALA A 59 8.18 -15.19 7.29
C ALA A 59 8.69 -13.75 7.51
N SER A 60 8.60 -13.24 8.74
CA SER A 60 8.99 -11.86 9.06
C SER A 60 10.49 -11.69 9.32
N GLY A 61 11.22 -12.76 9.67
CA GLY A 61 12.65 -12.71 9.97
C GLY A 61 12.99 -11.63 10.99
N HIS A 62 13.93 -10.74 10.63
CA HIS A 62 14.33 -9.59 11.44
C HIS A 62 13.60 -8.29 11.08
N GLU A 63 12.61 -8.33 10.20
CA GLU A 63 11.92 -7.14 9.69
C GLU A 63 10.75 -6.69 10.57
N GLU A 64 10.31 -7.53 11.50
CA GLU A 64 9.26 -7.23 12.46
C GLU A 64 9.84 -7.18 13.89
N PRO A 65 9.10 -6.62 14.87
CA PRO A 65 9.46 -6.72 16.28
C PRO A 65 9.60 -8.18 16.73
N GLU A 66 10.48 -8.46 17.69
CA GLU A 66 10.83 -9.82 18.10
C GLU A 66 9.62 -10.64 18.58
N TYR A 67 8.67 -10.01 19.28
CA TYR A 67 7.44 -10.69 19.73
C TYR A 67 6.57 -11.21 18.56
N TYR A 68 6.70 -10.64 17.36
CA TYR A 68 5.96 -11.09 16.17
C TYR A 68 6.34 -12.51 15.77
N ARG A 69 7.56 -12.94 16.05
CA ARG A 69 8.01 -14.33 15.85
C ARG A 69 7.13 -15.33 16.56
N ARG A 70 6.66 -15.00 17.76
CA ARG A 70 5.80 -15.86 18.58
C ARG A 70 4.31 -15.66 18.33
N TYR A 71 3.88 -14.44 18.17
CA TYR A 71 2.46 -14.06 18.11
C TYR A 71 2.00 -13.60 16.73
N GLY A 72 2.85 -13.65 15.71
CA GLY A 72 2.54 -13.11 14.39
C GLY A 72 1.34 -13.76 13.72
N ALA A 73 1.21 -15.09 13.80
CA ALA A 73 0.05 -15.80 13.26
C ALA A 73 -1.24 -15.41 13.98
N ASP A 74 -1.19 -15.26 15.31
CA ASP A 74 -2.35 -14.86 16.12
C ASP A 74 -2.74 -13.39 15.83
N ILE A 75 -1.74 -12.50 15.71
CA ILE A 75 -1.95 -11.09 15.34
C ILE A 75 -2.54 -11.00 13.93
N PHE A 76 -2.00 -11.76 12.97
CA PHE A 76 -2.58 -11.82 11.62
C PHE A 76 -4.04 -12.26 11.68
N ARG A 77 -4.35 -13.36 12.37
CA ARG A 77 -5.71 -13.89 12.46
C ARG A 77 -6.66 -12.93 13.19
N TYR A 78 -6.19 -12.30 14.28
CA TYR A 78 -6.92 -11.26 14.99
C TYR A 78 -7.32 -10.10 14.07
N THR A 79 -6.37 -9.59 13.30
CA THR A 79 -6.62 -8.44 12.42
C THR A 79 -7.41 -8.80 11.17
N LEU A 80 -7.31 -10.05 10.69
CA LEU A 80 -8.16 -10.57 9.65
C LEU A 80 -9.64 -10.54 10.09
N LEU A 81 -9.93 -11.02 11.30
CA LEU A 81 -11.29 -11.01 11.83
C LEU A 81 -11.79 -9.59 12.07
N ARG A 82 -10.92 -8.68 12.50
CA ARG A 82 -11.25 -7.27 12.68
C ARG A 82 -11.67 -6.59 11.38
N ASP A 83 -10.90 -6.79 10.31
CA ASP A 83 -11.20 -6.23 9.00
C ASP A 83 -12.47 -6.87 8.41
N LYS A 84 -12.61 -8.19 8.54
CA LYS A 84 -13.80 -8.91 8.11
C LYS A 84 -15.05 -8.42 8.82
N GLU A 85 -14.99 -8.13 10.14
CA GLU A 85 -16.13 -7.61 10.89
C GLU A 85 -16.62 -6.27 10.32
N GLU A 86 -15.70 -5.40 9.91
CA GLU A 86 -16.05 -4.12 9.31
C GLU A 86 -16.69 -4.26 7.92
N VAL A 87 -16.22 -5.22 7.10
CA VAL A 87 -16.67 -5.37 5.71
C VAL A 87 -17.97 -6.16 5.59
N GLU A 88 -18.08 -7.29 6.28
CA GLU A 88 -19.20 -8.24 6.08
C GLU A 88 -19.78 -8.81 7.39
N GLY A 89 -19.17 -8.48 8.53
CA GLY A 89 -19.55 -9.03 9.83
C GLY A 89 -18.91 -10.38 10.13
N LEU A 90 -19.02 -10.82 11.39
CA LEU A 90 -18.50 -12.10 11.86
C LEU A 90 -19.63 -13.08 12.16
N SER A 91 -19.44 -14.33 11.78
CA SER A 91 -20.26 -15.44 12.28
C SER A 91 -20.07 -15.63 13.79
N ARG A 92 -20.99 -16.36 14.44
CA ARG A 92 -20.90 -16.67 15.88
C ARG A 92 -19.59 -17.38 16.26
N ARG A 93 -19.07 -18.24 15.37
CA ARG A 93 -17.79 -18.95 15.58
C ARG A 93 -16.61 -17.99 15.50
N GLU A 94 -16.58 -17.13 14.48
CA GLU A 94 -15.52 -16.15 14.26
C GLU A 94 -15.48 -15.11 15.39
N ARG A 95 -16.64 -14.69 15.91
CA ARG A 95 -16.70 -13.77 17.06
C ARG A 95 -16.08 -14.39 18.31
N LYS A 96 -16.36 -15.65 18.59
CA LYS A 96 -15.72 -16.37 19.70
C LYS A 96 -14.21 -16.51 19.51
N GLU A 97 -13.77 -16.76 18.28
CA GLU A 97 -12.34 -16.81 17.94
C GLU A 97 -11.68 -15.45 18.14
N TYR A 98 -12.31 -14.37 17.70
CA TYR A 98 -11.82 -13.00 17.89
C TYR A 98 -11.65 -12.64 19.37
N GLU A 99 -12.64 -12.98 20.20
CA GLU A 99 -12.58 -12.80 21.66
C GLU A 99 -11.48 -13.65 22.32
N PHE A 100 -11.26 -14.86 21.81
CA PHE A 100 -10.18 -15.73 22.26
C PHE A 100 -8.82 -15.14 21.95
N LEU A 101 -8.59 -14.71 20.71
CA LEU A 101 -7.34 -14.09 20.27
C LEU A 101 -7.05 -12.80 21.02
N THR A 102 -8.06 -11.98 21.33
CA THR A 102 -7.92 -10.77 22.15
C THR A 102 -7.35 -11.05 23.55
N ARG A 103 -7.61 -12.23 24.09
CA ARG A 103 -7.07 -12.67 25.41
C ARG A 103 -5.76 -13.43 25.30
N LEU A 104 -5.53 -14.11 24.18
CA LEU A 104 -4.32 -14.91 23.93
C LEU A 104 -3.10 -14.03 23.64
N ILE A 105 -3.28 -12.99 22.81
CA ILE A 105 -2.18 -12.12 22.44
C ILE A 105 -1.85 -11.20 23.63
N PRO A 106 -0.58 -11.13 24.08
CA PRO A 106 -0.20 -10.21 25.15
C PRO A 106 -0.56 -8.76 24.79
N LYS A 107 -1.19 -8.08 25.73
CA LYS A 107 -1.69 -6.72 25.51
C LYS A 107 -0.58 -5.77 25.07
N GLU A 108 0.61 -5.91 25.65
CA GLU A 108 1.79 -5.09 25.33
C GLU A 108 2.24 -5.30 23.88
N ALA A 109 2.26 -6.55 23.40
CA ALA A 109 2.61 -6.88 22.02
C ALA A 109 1.60 -6.30 21.02
N LEU A 110 0.30 -6.46 21.29
CA LEU A 110 -0.74 -5.91 20.43
C LEU A 110 -0.75 -4.38 20.44
N THR A 111 -0.57 -3.77 21.61
CA THR A 111 -0.50 -2.30 21.75
C THR A 111 0.70 -1.71 21.01
N ASP A 112 1.89 -2.30 21.16
CA ASP A 112 3.08 -1.84 20.42
C ASP A 112 2.90 -2.01 18.90
N TRP A 113 2.41 -3.16 18.46
CA TRP A 113 2.24 -3.43 17.04
C TRP A 113 1.20 -2.49 16.40
N MET A 114 0.05 -2.29 17.05
CA MET A 114 -0.96 -1.34 16.59
C MET A 114 -0.48 0.11 16.65
N GLY A 115 0.28 0.49 17.67
CA GLY A 115 0.83 1.84 17.80
C GLY A 115 1.88 2.17 16.71
N ARG A 116 2.64 1.18 16.24
CA ARG A 116 3.53 1.37 15.07
C ARG A 116 2.73 1.63 13.81
N ARG A 117 1.67 0.87 13.59
CA ARG A 117 0.77 1.01 12.44
C ARG A 117 0.03 2.34 12.45
N GLU A 118 -0.46 2.77 13.60
CA GLU A 118 -1.11 4.07 13.76
C GLU A 118 -0.20 5.23 13.33
N LYS A 119 1.09 5.15 13.65
CA LYS A 119 2.07 6.16 13.21
C LYS A 119 2.27 6.14 11.70
N ASN A 120 2.42 4.95 11.09
CA ASN A 120 2.52 4.80 9.64
C ASN A 120 1.24 5.29 8.94
N TYR A 121 0.07 4.91 9.44
CA TYR A 121 -1.22 5.38 8.93
C TYR A 121 -1.33 6.91 8.99
N ALA A 122 -0.99 7.52 10.14
CA ALA A 122 -1.04 8.96 10.30
C ALA A 122 -0.10 9.71 9.34
N VAL A 123 1.07 9.14 9.03
CA VAL A 123 1.99 9.67 8.03
C VAL A 123 1.37 9.58 6.64
N ASN A 124 0.82 8.43 6.24
CA ASN A 124 0.20 8.25 4.93
C ASN A 124 -1.00 9.19 4.75
N GLU A 125 -1.86 9.31 5.77
CA GLU A 125 -2.96 10.26 5.77
C GLU A 125 -2.47 11.72 5.66
N PHE A 126 -1.39 12.07 6.36
CA PHE A 126 -0.78 13.40 6.26
C PHE A 126 -0.26 13.69 4.85
N LEU A 127 0.39 12.74 4.17
CA LEU A 127 0.86 12.87 2.79
C LEU A 127 -0.31 13.08 1.81
N ILE A 128 -1.39 12.32 1.96
CA ILE A 128 -2.62 12.53 1.17
C ILE A 128 -3.15 13.95 1.38
N ASN A 129 -3.17 14.44 2.62
CA ASN A 129 -3.63 15.79 2.95
C ASN A 129 -2.71 16.89 2.40
N LEU A 130 -1.39 16.69 2.39
CA LEU A 130 -0.45 17.60 1.71
C LEU A 130 -0.78 17.73 0.23
N MET A 131 -0.97 16.60 -0.44
CA MET A 131 -1.32 16.58 -1.86
C MET A 131 -2.66 17.29 -2.11
N ARG A 132 -3.66 17.04 -1.27
CA ARG A 132 -5.00 17.62 -1.39
C ARG A 132 -5.00 19.14 -1.20
N LYS A 133 -4.32 19.64 -0.17
CA LYS A 133 -4.34 21.07 0.21
C LYS A 133 -3.38 21.91 -0.61
N ASN A 134 -2.18 21.42 -0.81
CA ASN A 134 -1.07 22.22 -1.34
C ASN A 134 -0.66 21.80 -2.76
N GLY A 135 -1.15 20.65 -3.26
CA GLY A 135 -0.70 20.10 -4.53
C GLY A 135 0.78 19.68 -4.50
N THR A 136 1.33 19.37 -3.33
CA THR A 136 2.75 19.09 -3.09
C THR A 136 3.29 17.98 -3.97
N PHE A 137 2.47 16.97 -4.29
CA PHE A 137 2.89 15.85 -5.14
C PHE A 137 2.17 15.89 -6.49
N HIS A 138 2.88 15.51 -7.54
CA HIS A 138 2.30 15.28 -8.85
C HIS A 138 1.52 13.96 -8.85
N TYR A 139 2.10 12.93 -8.24
CA TYR A 139 1.45 11.64 -8.02
C TYR A 139 1.89 11.02 -6.66
N LEU A 140 0.97 10.35 -5.99
CA LEU A 140 1.22 9.61 -4.76
C LEU A 140 0.68 8.18 -4.89
N ALA A 141 1.54 7.18 -4.66
CA ALA A 141 1.16 5.77 -4.58
C ALA A 141 1.50 5.19 -3.21
N LEU A 142 0.54 4.49 -2.60
CA LEU A 142 0.75 3.74 -1.36
C LEU A 142 0.60 2.24 -1.63
N GLY A 143 1.71 1.51 -1.50
CA GLY A 143 1.76 0.07 -1.76
C GLY A 143 1.35 -0.77 -0.56
N ARG A 144 0.63 -1.86 -0.83
CA ARG A 144 0.30 -2.90 0.14
C ARG A 144 1.28 -4.06 -0.01
N ASP A 145 2.20 -4.16 0.93
CA ASP A 145 3.16 -5.25 0.98
C ASP A 145 2.56 -6.46 1.71
N ASP A 146 2.86 -7.70 1.27
CA ASP A 146 2.44 -8.97 1.87
C ASP A 146 1.01 -8.95 2.43
N ASN A 147 0.03 -8.85 1.57
CA ASN A 147 -1.36 -8.64 1.96
C ASN A 147 -2.23 -9.91 1.84
N ALA A 148 -3.48 -9.80 2.29
CA ALA A 148 -4.51 -10.83 2.21
C ALA A 148 -5.89 -10.18 2.06
N PRO A 149 -6.91 -10.91 1.53
CA PRO A 149 -8.26 -10.38 1.32
C PRO A 149 -8.90 -9.72 2.54
N PHE A 150 -8.52 -10.18 3.75
CA PHE A 150 -8.79 -9.50 5.00
C PHE A 150 -7.50 -9.44 5.82
N SER A 151 -7.14 -8.25 6.29
CA SER A 151 -5.95 -8.02 7.12
C SER A 151 -5.96 -6.58 7.65
N GLN A 152 -5.08 -6.27 8.60
CA GLN A 152 -4.90 -4.88 9.01
C GLN A 152 -4.42 -3.99 7.85
N THR A 153 -3.56 -4.51 6.97
CA THR A 153 -3.09 -3.80 5.76
C THR A 153 -4.25 -3.49 4.82
N HIS A 154 -5.15 -4.45 4.57
CA HIS A 154 -6.34 -4.26 3.75
C HIS A 154 -7.28 -3.21 4.36
N LEU A 155 -7.55 -3.29 5.67
CA LEU A 155 -8.38 -2.33 6.40
C LEU A 155 -7.83 -0.90 6.27
N GLU A 156 -6.54 -0.71 6.56
CA GLU A 156 -5.89 0.59 6.48
C GLU A 156 -5.86 1.13 5.05
N SER A 157 -5.64 0.26 4.06
CA SER A 157 -5.67 0.63 2.63
C SER A 157 -7.05 1.15 2.21
N ARG A 158 -8.14 0.48 2.62
CA ARG A 158 -9.51 0.94 2.32
C ARG A 158 -9.79 2.31 2.92
N HIS A 159 -9.36 2.52 4.17
CA HIS A 159 -9.54 3.80 4.84
C HIS A 159 -8.72 4.92 4.17
N LEU A 160 -7.44 4.67 3.84
CA LEU A 160 -6.61 5.65 3.12
C LEU A 160 -7.13 5.93 1.71
N ALA A 161 -7.65 4.92 1.01
CA ALA A 161 -8.31 5.12 -0.28
C ALA A 161 -9.54 6.03 -0.17
N ALA A 162 -10.33 5.88 0.91
CA ALA A 162 -11.46 6.76 1.18
C ALA A 162 -11.02 8.20 1.49
N VAL A 163 -9.94 8.38 2.29
CA VAL A 163 -9.37 9.71 2.60
C VAL A 163 -8.93 10.44 1.33
N GLY A 164 -8.33 9.72 0.37
CA GLY A 164 -7.83 10.29 -0.88
C GLY A 164 -8.79 10.21 -2.07
N ALA A 165 -10.05 9.78 -1.89
CA ALA A 165 -10.97 9.48 -2.99
C ALA A 165 -11.19 10.65 -3.95
N GLU A 166 -11.25 11.87 -3.44
CA GLU A 166 -11.45 13.08 -4.25
C GLU A 166 -10.27 13.43 -5.17
N LEU A 167 -9.08 12.89 -4.91
CA LEU A 167 -7.91 13.08 -5.78
C LEU A 167 -8.01 12.29 -7.08
N GLY A 168 -8.78 11.21 -7.08
CA GLY A 168 -8.90 10.28 -8.21
C GLY A 168 -7.63 9.49 -8.49
N LYS A 169 -7.80 8.36 -9.20
CA LYS A 169 -6.69 7.42 -9.50
C LYS A 169 -5.59 8.00 -10.40
N THR A 170 -5.84 9.11 -11.06
CA THR A 170 -4.83 9.81 -11.87
C THR A 170 -3.81 10.60 -11.04
N ARG A 171 -4.10 10.81 -9.75
CA ARG A 171 -3.21 11.52 -8.83
C ARG A 171 -2.83 10.70 -7.60
N PHE A 172 -3.72 9.83 -7.12
CA PHE A 172 -3.51 9.03 -5.91
C PHE A 172 -4.06 7.62 -6.08
N GLN A 173 -3.29 6.62 -5.64
CA GLN A 173 -3.74 5.24 -5.52
C GLN A 173 -3.18 4.55 -4.27
N THR A 174 -3.99 3.66 -3.68
CA THR A 174 -3.48 2.51 -2.94
C THR A 174 -3.46 1.31 -3.88
N MET A 175 -2.37 0.54 -3.93
CA MET A 175 -2.21 -0.56 -4.89
C MET A 175 -1.54 -1.76 -4.25
N ALA A 176 -1.79 -2.95 -4.80
CA ALA A 176 -1.11 -4.18 -4.35
C ALA A 176 0.35 -4.15 -4.79
N GLY A 177 1.24 -4.70 -3.96
CA GLY A 177 2.69 -4.70 -4.18
C GLY A 177 3.38 -3.45 -3.64
N ILE A 178 4.70 -3.46 -3.66
CA ILE A 178 5.56 -2.34 -3.25
C ILE A 178 6.84 -2.27 -4.10
N ASP A 179 7.38 -3.41 -4.53
CA ASP A 179 8.70 -3.49 -5.14
C ASP A 179 8.77 -2.81 -6.51
N GLU A 180 7.69 -2.87 -7.28
CA GLU A 180 7.59 -2.30 -8.62
C GLU A 180 7.25 -0.80 -8.63
N ILE A 181 6.73 -0.23 -7.54
CA ILE A 181 6.13 1.12 -7.56
C ILE A 181 7.16 2.19 -7.97
N ALA A 182 8.41 2.08 -7.53
CA ALA A 182 9.44 3.03 -7.93
C ALA A 182 9.63 3.08 -9.46
N LEU A 183 9.60 1.91 -10.13
CA LEU A 183 9.70 1.82 -11.59
C LEU A 183 8.45 2.34 -12.27
N LEU A 184 7.26 2.10 -11.73
CA LEU A 184 6.01 2.67 -12.24
C LEU A 184 6.04 4.21 -12.18
N MET A 185 6.54 4.77 -11.07
CA MET A 185 6.66 6.23 -10.91
C MET A 185 7.68 6.83 -11.90
N LEU A 186 8.82 6.16 -12.12
CA LEU A 186 9.81 6.57 -13.13
C LEU A 186 9.21 6.52 -14.54
N THR A 187 8.50 5.44 -14.87
CA THR A 187 7.81 5.28 -16.15
C THR A 187 6.79 6.40 -16.35
N ARG A 188 5.97 6.67 -15.33
CA ARG A 188 5.03 7.80 -15.37
C ARG A 188 5.72 9.13 -15.63
N ALA A 189 6.80 9.42 -14.89
CA ALA A 189 7.55 10.68 -15.06
C ALA A 189 8.08 10.84 -16.49
N VAL A 190 8.59 9.75 -17.10
CA VAL A 190 9.06 9.76 -18.50
C VAL A 190 7.91 9.99 -19.47
N ASN A 191 6.79 9.26 -19.31
CA ASN A 191 5.63 9.38 -20.18
C ASN A 191 5.04 10.79 -20.14
N GLU A 192 4.89 11.38 -18.95
CA GLU A 192 4.38 12.74 -18.78
C GLU A 192 5.33 13.79 -19.35
N GLN A 193 6.66 13.62 -19.19
CA GLN A 193 7.65 14.51 -19.80
C GLN A 193 7.62 14.46 -21.33
N ARG A 194 7.31 13.28 -21.89
CA ARG A 194 7.19 13.08 -23.35
C ARG A 194 5.81 13.44 -23.88
N HIS A 195 4.85 13.76 -23.00
CA HIS A 195 3.45 13.98 -23.34
C HIS A 195 2.81 12.76 -24.04
N GLU A 196 3.20 11.57 -23.63
CA GLU A 196 2.73 10.30 -24.17
C GLU A 196 1.84 9.58 -23.14
N VAL A 197 0.82 8.86 -23.64
CA VAL A 197 -0.02 7.95 -22.85
C VAL A 197 0.04 6.57 -23.54
N PRO A 198 0.94 5.67 -23.09
CA PRO A 198 1.03 4.33 -23.69
C PRO A 198 -0.26 3.56 -23.55
N PHE A 199 -0.73 2.97 -24.65
CA PHE A 199 -1.87 2.06 -24.68
C PHE A 199 -1.39 0.63 -24.49
N VAL A 200 -1.90 -0.05 -23.47
CA VAL A 200 -1.49 -1.40 -23.10
C VAL A 200 -2.65 -2.37 -23.28
N PHE A 201 -2.45 -3.42 -24.05
CA PHE A 201 -3.37 -4.55 -24.12
C PHE A 201 -2.85 -5.67 -23.24
N VAL A 202 -3.69 -6.19 -22.32
CA VAL A 202 -3.31 -7.27 -21.41
C VAL A 202 -3.91 -8.59 -21.90
N ARG A 203 -3.05 -9.58 -22.10
CA ARG A 203 -3.42 -10.95 -22.48
C ARG A 203 -3.09 -11.91 -21.33
N TYR A 204 -4.10 -12.67 -20.91
CA TYR A 204 -3.91 -13.74 -19.93
C TYR A 204 -3.86 -15.09 -20.68
N ASN A 205 -2.90 -15.97 -20.32
CA ASN A 205 -2.71 -17.22 -21.04
C ASN A 205 -3.71 -18.31 -20.60
N TRP A 206 -3.61 -18.77 -19.35
CA TRP A 206 -4.33 -19.96 -18.86
C TRP A 206 -4.95 -19.70 -17.48
N GLY A 207 -5.77 -20.67 -17.03
CA GLY A 207 -6.33 -20.65 -15.70
C GLY A 207 -7.47 -19.65 -15.53
N ARG A 208 -7.53 -19.01 -14.37
CA ARG A 208 -8.57 -18.03 -14.03
C ARG A 208 -8.31 -16.66 -14.66
N GLY A 209 -7.17 -16.49 -15.34
CA GLY A 209 -6.80 -15.25 -15.99
C GLY A 209 -6.82 -14.07 -15.03
N ALA A 210 -7.46 -12.97 -15.43
CA ALA A 210 -7.58 -11.75 -14.64
C ALA A 210 -8.22 -11.95 -13.25
N ASP A 211 -8.99 -13.01 -13.05
CA ASP A 211 -9.68 -13.31 -11.79
C ASP A 211 -8.81 -14.06 -10.76
N THR A 212 -7.57 -14.41 -11.11
CA THR A 212 -6.62 -15.02 -10.19
C THR A 212 -6.26 -14.01 -9.08
N VAL A 213 -6.35 -14.45 -7.82
CA VAL A 213 -5.80 -13.69 -6.67
C VAL A 213 -4.44 -14.30 -6.34
N PRO A 214 -3.33 -13.59 -6.56
CA PRO A 214 -1.99 -14.09 -6.25
C PRO A 214 -1.82 -14.37 -4.74
N ALA A 215 -0.89 -15.26 -4.42
CA ALA A 215 -0.43 -15.40 -3.05
C ALA A 215 0.11 -14.04 -2.55
N TYR A 216 -0.14 -13.73 -1.29
CA TYR A 216 0.26 -12.45 -0.67
C TYR A 216 -0.42 -11.19 -1.27
N SER A 217 -1.53 -11.35 -2.00
CA SER A 217 -2.36 -10.24 -2.48
C SER A 217 -3.77 -10.28 -1.87
N ASP A 218 -4.43 -9.13 -1.86
CA ASP A 218 -5.82 -8.96 -1.44
C ASP A 218 -6.78 -8.78 -2.61
N GLU A 219 -6.26 -8.69 -3.83
CA GLU A 219 -7.06 -8.40 -5.01
C GLU A 219 -6.71 -9.27 -6.22
N LYS A 220 -7.57 -9.25 -7.22
CA LYS A 220 -7.38 -9.96 -8.48
C LYS A 220 -6.22 -9.35 -9.26
N ILE A 221 -5.42 -10.20 -9.92
CA ILE A 221 -4.27 -9.75 -10.73
C ILE A 221 -4.70 -8.78 -11.84
N GLY A 222 -5.91 -8.95 -12.40
CA GLY A 222 -6.45 -8.02 -13.40
C GLY A 222 -6.63 -6.60 -12.85
N THR A 223 -7.03 -6.45 -11.60
CA THR A 223 -7.14 -5.17 -10.91
C THR A 223 -5.75 -4.57 -10.68
N SER A 224 -4.83 -5.35 -10.10
CA SER A 224 -3.45 -4.90 -9.82
C SER A 224 -2.72 -4.44 -11.09
N ILE A 225 -2.84 -5.20 -12.19
CA ILE A 225 -2.21 -4.84 -13.47
C ILE A 225 -2.83 -3.56 -14.04
N ASN A 226 -4.16 -3.42 -14.00
CA ASN A 226 -4.81 -2.21 -14.48
C ASN A 226 -4.39 -0.98 -13.65
N ASP A 227 -4.30 -1.12 -12.35
CA ASP A 227 -3.85 -0.06 -11.44
C ASP A 227 -2.37 0.27 -11.66
N ALA A 228 -1.51 -0.71 -11.95
CA ALA A 228 -0.11 -0.50 -12.32
C ALA A 228 0.05 0.24 -13.65
N ILE A 229 -0.73 -0.12 -14.69
CA ILE A 229 -0.74 0.58 -15.98
C ILE A 229 -1.13 2.04 -15.77
N LEU A 230 -2.16 2.30 -14.99
CA LEU A 230 -2.62 3.65 -14.70
C LEU A 230 -1.58 4.44 -13.88
N ALA A 231 -0.95 3.80 -12.88
CA ALA A 231 0.12 4.39 -12.08
C ALA A 231 1.34 4.76 -12.93
N ALA A 232 1.65 3.96 -13.95
CA ALA A 232 2.71 4.25 -14.93
C ALA A 232 2.35 5.34 -15.95
N GLY A 233 1.15 5.92 -15.88
CA GLY A 233 0.68 6.94 -16.82
C GLY A 233 0.14 6.37 -18.14
N GLY A 234 -0.09 5.06 -18.22
CA GLY A 234 -0.66 4.37 -19.38
C GLY A 234 -2.18 4.18 -19.29
N MET A 235 -2.72 3.59 -20.33
CA MET A 235 -4.14 3.26 -20.44
C MET A 235 -4.34 1.82 -20.96
N ASN A 236 -5.22 1.06 -20.30
CA ASN A 236 -5.59 -0.27 -20.77
C ASN A 236 -6.56 -0.17 -21.94
N VAL A 237 -6.29 -0.91 -23.02
CA VAL A 237 -7.14 -0.98 -24.21
C VAL A 237 -7.69 -2.40 -24.41
N ARG A 238 -8.86 -2.49 -25.05
CA ARG A 238 -9.57 -3.77 -25.22
C ARG A 238 -9.15 -4.56 -26.45
N ALA A 239 -8.41 -3.96 -27.37
CA ALA A 239 -8.08 -4.53 -28.65
C ALA A 239 -6.56 -4.41 -28.89
N PRO A 240 -5.88 -5.53 -29.25
CA PRO A 240 -4.42 -5.53 -29.40
C PRO A 240 -3.94 -4.62 -30.54
N GLU A 241 -4.74 -4.42 -31.58
CA GLU A 241 -4.42 -3.52 -32.70
C GLU A 241 -4.43 -2.02 -32.33
N LYS A 242 -4.92 -1.68 -31.14
CA LYS A 242 -4.93 -0.31 -30.59
C LYS A 242 -3.85 -0.10 -29.54
N ALA A 243 -3.04 -1.11 -29.28
CA ALA A 243 -2.05 -1.08 -28.22
C ALA A 243 -0.66 -0.73 -28.75
N ASP A 244 0.06 0.09 -28.00
CA ASP A 244 1.50 0.29 -28.19
C ASP A 244 2.29 -0.87 -27.58
N VAL A 245 1.74 -1.52 -26.52
CA VAL A 245 2.35 -2.63 -25.80
C VAL A 245 1.34 -3.74 -25.55
N VAL A 246 1.75 -4.99 -25.82
CA VAL A 246 1.00 -6.20 -25.45
C VAL A 246 1.69 -6.84 -24.26
N LEU A 247 1.04 -6.82 -23.10
CA LEU A 247 1.50 -7.46 -21.88
C LEU A 247 0.88 -8.85 -21.77
N THR A 248 1.71 -9.90 -21.78
CA THR A 248 1.24 -11.28 -21.59
C THR A 248 1.47 -11.71 -20.14
N VAL A 249 0.43 -12.19 -19.48
CA VAL A 249 0.39 -12.59 -18.08
C VAL A 249 0.12 -14.07 -17.97
N ASN A 250 1.00 -14.80 -17.30
CA ASN A 250 0.82 -16.21 -16.93
C ASN A 250 0.14 -16.29 -15.57
N THR A 251 -1.00 -16.99 -15.51
CA THR A 251 -1.81 -17.15 -14.28
C THR A 251 -2.14 -18.62 -14.00
#